data_208659519d2556a92ece5a953e044cbb
#
_entry.id   208659519d2556a92ece5a953e044cbb
#
_cell.length_a   1.000
_cell.length_b   1.000
_cell.length_c   1.000
_cell.angle_alpha   90.00
_cell.angle_beta   90.00
_cell.angle_gamma   90.00
#
_symmetry.space_group_name_H-M   'P 1'
#
loop_
_entity.id
_entity.type
_entity.pdbx_description
1 polymer ?
#
loop_
_entity_poly.entity_id
_entity_poly.type
_entity_poly.pdbx_seq_one_letter_code
_entity_poly.pdbx_strand_id
1 'polypeptide(L)'
;MNRSASGRTAWLLMTDEGDNENPRYGDQLGVEYLYDSKVQNHQRLSPGDPIALWDRTGLLLGISVVEDIESWSGTKTLRRCRECGATRPSERSTMRPRFRCSRCRAEFDTPRLEKTDVTMFTARYDAAWTSLDGVLDKAEIRPFIKAQGSFNSIRELDWHAFQQALADKGAGRAIERVIARVPDLSWPTANNPRIELVHGFDQSIVRVRRGQRQFREQILAAQGNNCAFTGAAPARVLEAGHLYRYAQLGKHYEHGGLMLRRDIHRLFDDGLLAATPTLPYLIDVAPDLADYPQYHRLHGEPLMTQLRAEQVEWLDKHWCEHRDNGQEAHR
;
A
#
# COMPACT_ATOMS: atom_id res chain seq x y z
N MET A 1 4.16 30.05 8.06
CA MET A 1 3.48 28.94 8.75
C MET A 1 4.42 27.77 8.77
N ASN A 2 4.94 27.43 9.94
CA ASN A 2 5.98 26.40 10.12
C ASN A 2 5.44 25.02 9.73
N ARG A 3 5.97 24.42 8.67
CA ARG A 3 5.94 22.96 8.50
C ARG A 3 6.94 22.38 9.50
N SER A 4 6.42 21.71 10.53
CA SER A 4 7.26 20.93 11.44
C SER A 4 8.01 19.88 10.61
N ALA A 5 9.32 19.94 10.70
CA ALA A 5 10.21 18.94 10.17
C ALA A 5 9.97 17.63 10.89
N SER A 6 9.62 16.61 10.18
CA SER A 6 9.52 15.19 10.50
C SER A 6 8.10 14.63 10.38
N GLY A 7 7.89 13.80 9.41
CA GLY A 7 6.75 12.91 9.40
C GLY A 7 6.02 12.91 8.07
N ARG A 8 6.02 11.75 7.44
CA ARG A 8 5.12 11.45 6.34
C ARG A 8 3.69 11.61 6.83
N THR A 9 2.82 12.05 5.95
CA THR A 9 1.40 12.12 6.24
C THR A 9 0.78 10.74 6.00
N ALA A 10 0.01 10.26 6.95
CA ALA A 10 -0.80 9.07 6.73
C ALA A 10 -2.20 9.45 6.29
N TRP A 11 -2.82 8.60 5.51
CA TRP A 11 -4.10 8.88 4.89
C TRP A 11 -5.12 7.78 5.13
N LEU A 12 -6.35 8.17 5.39
CA LEU A 12 -7.53 7.30 5.33
C LEU A 12 -8.21 7.52 3.98
N LEU A 13 -8.27 6.47 3.18
CA LEU A 13 -8.85 6.46 1.83
C LEU A 13 -10.20 5.75 1.87
N MET A 14 -11.23 6.42 1.39
CA MET A 14 -12.55 5.81 1.26
C MET A 14 -12.64 5.18 -0.13
N THR A 15 -12.62 3.86 -0.16
CA THR A 15 -12.91 3.08 -1.37
C THR A 15 -14.39 2.76 -1.47
N ASP A 16 -14.83 2.55 -2.68
CA ASP A 16 -16.22 2.28 -2.99
C ASP A 16 -16.22 1.37 -4.22
N GLU A 17 -16.48 0.10 -3.98
CA GLU A 17 -16.57 -0.89 -5.04
C GLU A 17 -17.67 -0.58 -6.07
N GLY A 18 -18.45 0.48 -5.82
CA GLY A 18 -19.52 0.94 -6.70
C GLY A 18 -20.71 -0.01 -6.71
N ASP A 19 -21.90 0.55 -6.68
CA ASP A 19 -23.06 -0.18 -7.15
C ASP A 19 -23.12 -0.09 -8.69
N ASN A 20 -23.81 -1.02 -9.33
CA ASN A 20 -23.94 -1.11 -10.79
C ASN A 20 -24.53 0.16 -11.44
N GLU A 21 -25.08 1.08 -10.67
CA GLU A 21 -25.69 2.33 -11.16
C GLU A 21 -24.72 3.52 -11.20
N ASN A 22 -23.56 3.41 -10.52
CA ASN A 22 -22.58 4.49 -10.45
C ASN A 22 -21.17 3.89 -10.36
N PRO A 23 -20.63 3.37 -11.47
CA PRO A 23 -19.24 2.91 -11.49
C PRO A 23 -18.38 4.11 -11.13
N ARG A 24 -17.85 4.14 -9.92
CA ARG A 24 -16.89 5.13 -9.50
C ARG A 24 -15.55 4.74 -10.10
N TYR A 25 -14.49 5.16 -9.63
CA TYR A 25 -13.19 5.08 -10.28
C TYR A 25 -12.72 3.67 -10.68
N GLY A 26 -13.34 2.58 -10.18
CA GLY A 26 -12.94 1.19 -10.46
C GLY A 26 -11.74 0.76 -9.62
N ASP A 27 -11.69 1.21 -8.35
CA ASP A 27 -10.68 0.78 -7.38
C ASP A 27 -10.56 -0.75 -7.36
N GLN A 28 -9.33 -1.26 -7.29
CA GLN A 28 -9.06 -2.67 -7.06
C GLN A 28 -8.53 -2.82 -5.63
N LEU A 29 -9.40 -3.30 -4.73
CA LEU A 29 -9.02 -3.49 -3.34
C LEU A 29 -7.78 -4.37 -3.21
N GLY A 30 -6.81 -3.90 -2.43
CA GLY A 30 -5.52 -4.57 -2.26
C GLY A 30 -4.50 -4.31 -3.36
N VAL A 31 -4.85 -3.57 -4.40
CA VAL A 31 -3.97 -3.30 -5.54
C VAL A 31 -3.79 -1.82 -5.79
N GLU A 32 -4.87 -1.10 -6.07
CA GLU A 32 -4.80 0.29 -6.50
C GLU A 32 -6.04 1.10 -6.10
N TYR A 33 -5.82 2.40 -5.86
CA TYR A 33 -6.83 3.40 -5.55
C TYR A 33 -6.86 4.47 -6.63
N LEU A 34 -8.02 4.67 -7.25
CA LEU A 34 -8.21 5.62 -8.33
C LEU A 34 -8.94 6.88 -7.84
N TYR A 35 -8.45 8.05 -8.25
CA TYR A 35 -9.06 9.33 -7.90
C TYR A 35 -8.77 10.38 -8.97
N ASP A 36 -9.37 11.55 -8.86
CA ASP A 36 -9.15 12.65 -9.82
C ASP A 36 -8.81 13.99 -9.15
N SER A 37 -8.42 14.97 -9.95
CA SER A 37 -8.02 16.31 -9.53
C SER A 37 -9.14 17.14 -8.87
N LYS A 38 -10.38 16.64 -8.81
CA LYS A 38 -11.49 17.25 -8.06
C LYS A 38 -11.66 16.66 -6.66
N VAL A 39 -10.92 15.59 -6.34
CA VAL A 39 -10.88 15.03 -4.99
C VAL A 39 -10.01 15.92 -4.12
N GLN A 40 -10.54 16.34 -2.98
CA GLN A 40 -9.75 17.15 -2.03
C GLN A 40 -8.57 16.32 -1.52
N ASN A 41 -7.43 16.95 -1.33
CA ASN A 41 -6.14 16.35 -0.96
C ASN A 41 -5.48 15.49 -2.07
N HIS A 42 -5.99 15.47 -3.30
CA HIS A 42 -5.42 14.68 -4.40
C HIS A 42 -3.91 14.94 -4.64
N GLN A 43 -3.42 16.18 -4.42
CA GLN A 43 -2.00 16.53 -4.58
C GLN A 43 -1.15 16.25 -3.34
N ARG A 44 -1.74 15.85 -2.23
CA ARG A 44 -1.04 15.64 -0.96
C ARG A 44 -0.60 14.21 -0.75
N LEU A 45 -1.31 13.25 -1.39
CA LEU A 45 -0.95 11.85 -1.37
C LEU A 45 0.34 11.64 -2.15
N SER A 46 1.28 10.92 -1.59
CA SER A 46 2.62 10.75 -2.16
C SER A 46 3.15 9.33 -1.97
N PRO A 47 4.01 8.83 -2.88
CA PRO A 47 4.67 7.55 -2.69
C PRO A 47 5.40 7.48 -1.35
N GLY A 48 5.20 6.35 -0.65
CA GLY A 48 5.71 6.10 0.69
C GLY A 48 4.81 6.59 1.83
N ASP A 49 3.67 7.20 1.55
CA ASP A 49 2.71 7.54 2.59
C ASP A 49 1.99 6.27 3.09
N PRO A 50 1.87 6.08 4.41
CA PRO A 50 1.01 5.04 4.96
C PRO A 50 -0.44 5.34 4.65
N ILE A 51 -1.19 4.31 4.30
CA ILE A 51 -2.62 4.42 4.02
C ILE A 51 -3.41 3.37 4.79
N ALA A 52 -4.63 3.75 5.17
CA ALA A 52 -5.68 2.85 5.62
C ALA A 52 -6.86 2.98 4.66
N LEU A 53 -7.45 1.88 4.25
CA LEU A 53 -8.65 1.86 3.42
C LEU A 53 -9.86 1.46 4.25
N TRP A 54 -10.95 2.16 4.03
CA TRP A 54 -12.24 1.83 4.62
C TRP A 54 -13.36 1.94 3.59
N ASP A 55 -14.45 1.23 3.84
CA ASP A 55 -15.61 1.27 2.99
C ASP A 55 -16.59 2.41 3.35
N ARG A 56 -17.72 2.51 2.66
CA ARG A 56 -18.78 3.49 2.94
C ARG A 56 -19.48 3.28 4.28
N THR A 57 -19.52 2.07 4.79
CA THR A 57 -20.11 1.77 6.11
C THR A 57 -19.17 2.24 7.22
N GLY A 58 -17.91 2.41 6.89
CA GLY A 58 -16.84 2.85 7.78
C GLY A 58 -16.09 1.67 8.42
N LEU A 59 -16.17 0.48 7.86
CA LEU A 59 -15.34 -0.66 8.26
C LEU A 59 -13.94 -0.52 7.66
N LEU A 60 -12.93 -0.75 8.49
CA LEU A 60 -11.55 -0.86 8.04
C LEU A 60 -11.40 -2.09 7.15
N LEU A 61 -10.88 -1.91 5.95
CA LEU A 61 -10.61 -3.00 5.00
C LEU A 61 -9.16 -3.47 5.09
N GLY A 62 -8.23 -2.56 5.35
CA GLY A 62 -6.83 -2.89 5.49
C GLY A 62 -5.91 -1.68 5.50
N ILE A 63 -4.61 -1.96 5.58
CA ILE A 63 -3.54 -0.95 5.57
C ILE A 63 -2.48 -1.28 4.53
N SER A 64 -1.80 -0.25 4.05
CA SER A 64 -0.67 -0.38 3.14
C SER A 64 0.20 0.87 3.11
N VAL A 65 1.07 0.94 2.10
CA VAL A 65 1.89 2.10 1.73
C VAL A 65 1.67 2.40 0.27
N VAL A 66 1.53 3.67 -0.08
CA VAL A 66 1.53 4.09 -1.49
C VAL A 66 2.91 3.81 -2.09
N GLU A 67 2.97 3.02 -3.15
CA GLU A 67 4.22 2.64 -3.81
C GLU A 67 4.55 3.59 -4.94
N ASP A 68 3.56 3.89 -5.75
CA ASP A 68 3.68 4.75 -6.91
C ASP A 68 2.36 5.46 -7.20
N ILE A 69 2.42 6.59 -7.90
CA ILE A 69 1.24 7.33 -8.36
C ILE A 69 1.44 7.68 -9.82
N GLU A 70 0.63 7.07 -10.66
CA GLU A 70 0.53 7.41 -12.07
C GLU A 70 -0.58 8.42 -12.32
N SER A 71 -0.44 9.26 -13.34
CA SER A 71 -1.48 10.23 -13.70
C SER A 71 -1.65 10.33 -15.21
N TRP A 72 -2.90 10.59 -15.64
CA TRP A 72 -3.26 10.81 -17.05
C TRP A 72 -4.41 11.79 -17.21
N SER A 73 -4.58 12.33 -18.39
CA SER A 73 -5.72 13.19 -18.72
C SER A 73 -6.99 12.38 -18.90
N GLY A 74 -8.08 12.83 -18.29
CA GLY A 74 -9.37 12.20 -18.38
C GLY A 74 -10.51 13.22 -18.37
N THR A 75 -11.73 12.74 -18.50
CA THR A 75 -12.93 13.56 -18.40
C THR A 75 -13.87 13.03 -17.33
N LYS A 76 -14.53 13.92 -16.61
CA LYS A 76 -15.53 13.59 -15.60
C LYS A 76 -16.84 14.30 -15.92
N THR A 77 -17.94 13.57 -15.80
CA THR A 77 -19.27 14.17 -15.91
C THR A 77 -19.75 14.63 -14.53
N LEU A 78 -19.96 15.94 -14.39
CA LEU A 78 -20.49 16.55 -13.18
C LEU A 78 -21.99 16.77 -13.29
N ARG A 79 -22.72 16.42 -12.25
CA ARG A 79 -24.14 16.78 -12.10
C ARG A 79 -24.23 18.17 -11.52
N ARG A 80 -24.89 19.10 -12.21
CA ARG A 80 -25.08 20.49 -11.78
C ARG A 80 -26.54 20.83 -11.61
N CYS A 81 -26.81 21.72 -10.69
CA CYS A 81 -28.12 22.34 -10.55
C CYS A 81 -28.48 23.10 -11.83
N ARG A 82 -29.71 22.93 -12.33
CA ARG A 82 -30.18 23.60 -13.55
C ARG A 82 -30.30 25.10 -13.36
N GLU A 83 -30.66 25.57 -12.15
CA GLU A 83 -30.92 26.98 -11.86
C GLU A 83 -29.63 27.76 -11.52
N CYS A 84 -28.83 27.27 -10.59
CA CYS A 84 -27.69 28.04 -10.07
C CYS A 84 -26.31 27.46 -10.46
N GLY A 85 -26.26 26.35 -11.20
CA GLY A 85 -25.03 25.70 -11.61
C GLY A 85 -24.21 25.00 -10.49
N ALA A 86 -24.70 25.02 -9.26
CA ALA A 86 -24.00 24.36 -8.14
C ALA A 86 -23.78 22.88 -8.44
N THR A 87 -22.59 22.37 -8.07
CA THR A 87 -22.24 20.95 -8.23
C THR A 87 -22.93 20.06 -7.21
N ARG A 88 -23.17 18.79 -7.57
CA ARG A 88 -23.68 17.74 -6.69
C ARG A 88 -25.01 18.09 -6.03
N PRO A 89 -26.08 18.37 -6.79
CA PRO A 89 -27.41 18.41 -6.20
C PRO A 89 -27.70 17.07 -5.50
N SER A 90 -28.34 17.14 -4.34
CA SER A 90 -28.64 15.95 -3.53
C SER A 90 -29.67 15.10 -4.24
N GLU A 91 -29.37 13.84 -4.45
CA GLU A 91 -30.29 12.85 -4.98
C GLU A 91 -31.14 12.27 -3.87
N ARG A 92 -32.44 12.19 -4.07
CA ARG A 92 -33.43 11.68 -3.11
C ARG A 92 -34.02 10.38 -3.64
N SER A 93 -33.90 9.30 -2.90
CA SER A 93 -34.34 7.97 -3.32
C SER A 93 -35.87 7.82 -3.28
N THR A 94 -36.53 8.44 -2.30
CA THR A 94 -37.94 8.26 -2.00
C THR A 94 -38.84 9.43 -2.36
N MET A 95 -38.27 10.55 -2.79
CA MET A 95 -39.01 11.80 -3.07
C MET A 95 -38.92 12.21 -4.53
N ARG A 96 -39.98 12.88 -4.98
CA ARG A 96 -40.01 13.56 -6.29
C ARG A 96 -40.21 15.07 -6.09
N PRO A 97 -39.57 15.93 -6.89
CA PRO A 97 -38.54 15.64 -7.89
C PRO A 97 -37.28 14.98 -7.30
N ARG A 98 -36.58 14.16 -8.11
CA ARG A 98 -35.47 13.29 -7.65
C ARG A 98 -34.26 14.05 -7.06
N PHE A 99 -34.00 15.24 -7.56
CA PHE A 99 -32.85 16.05 -7.14
C PHE A 99 -33.27 17.35 -6.45
N ARG A 100 -32.51 17.74 -5.43
CA ARG A 100 -32.64 19.04 -4.76
C ARG A 100 -31.29 19.71 -4.62
N CYS A 101 -31.21 20.97 -5.02
CA CYS A 101 -30.00 21.76 -4.86
C CYS A 101 -29.83 22.21 -3.41
N SER A 102 -28.70 21.94 -2.79
CA SER A 102 -28.37 22.39 -1.43
C SER A 102 -28.18 23.92 -1.36
N ARG A 103 -27.77 24.57 -2.48
CA ARG A 103 -27.48 26.01 -2.53
C ARG A 103 -28.74 26.86 -2.75
N CYS A 104 -29.49 26.60 -3.82
CA CYS A 104 -30.67 27.42 -4.17
C CYS A 104 -32.00 26.73 -3.85
N ARG A 105 -31.97 25.49 -3.33
CA ARG A 105 -33.15 24.69 -2.97
C ARG A 105 -34.06 24.31 -4.14
N ALA A 106 -33.67 24.61 -5.40
CA ALA A 106 -34.43 24.21 -6.57
C ALA A 106 -34.51 22.68 -6.65
N GLU A 107 -35.69 22.19 -7.08
CA GLU A 107 -35.99 20.77 -7.21
C GLU A 107 -36.22 20.42 -8.68
N PHE A 108 -35.67 19.29 -9.15
CA PHE A 108 -35.77 18.84 -10.53
C PHE A 108 -35.54 17.34 -10.63
N ASP A 109 -36.05 16.71 -11.68
CA ASP A 109 -35.89 15.27 -11.88
C ASP A 109 -34.58 14.90 -12.58
N THR A 110 -34.04 15.81 -13.38
CA THR A 110 -32.77 15.57 -14.09
C THR A 110 -31.81 16.74 -13.90
N PRO A 111 -30.57 16.50 -13.43
CA PRO A 111 -29.56 17.54 -13.35
C PRO A 111 -29.02 17.93 -14.72
N ARG A 112 -28.37 19.09 -14.83
CA ARG A 112 -27.55 19.42 -15.97
C ARG A 112 -26.25 18.61 -15.89
N LEU A 113 -25.91 17.89 -16.94
CA LEU A 113 -24.66 17.18 -17.05
C LEU A 113 -23.61 18.06 -17.73
N GLU A 114 -22.44 18.16 -17.13
CA GLU A 114 -21.33 18.94 -17.65
C GLU A 114 -20.06 18.07 -17.66
N LYS A 115 -19.48 17.86 -18.84
CA LYS A 115 -18.17 17.21 -18.97
C LYS A 115 -17.08 18.21 -18.58
N THR A 116 -16.15 17.78 -17.79
CA THR A 116 -15.02 18.59 -17.31
C THR A 116 -13.74 17.79 -17.44
N ASP A 117 -12.68 18.42 -17.91
CA ASP A 117 -11.37 17.78 -17.94
C ASP A 117 -10.82 17.67 -16.51
N VAL A 118 -10.23 16.55 -16.26
CA VAL A 118 -9.61 16.23 -14.97
C VAL A 118 -8.28 15.50 -15.21
N THR A 119 -7.38 15.60 -14.27
CA THR A 119 -6.27 14.66 -14.15
C THR A 119 -6.75 13.49 -13.31
N MET A 120 -6.64 12.30 -13.85
CA MET A 120 -6.88 11.05 -13.16
C MET A 120 -5.58 10.58 -12.51
N PHE A 121 -5.69 9.88 -11.41
CA PHE A 121 -4.58 9.32 -10.65
C PHE A 121 -4.86 7.88 -10.27
N THR A 122 -3.84 7.03 -10.35
CA THR A 122 -3.83 5.68 -9.78
C THR A 122 -2.72 5.62 -8.74
N ALA A 123 -3.07 5.41 -7.48
CA ALA A 123 -2.12 5.12 -6.43
C ALA A 123 -2.03 3.60 -6.22
N ARG A 124 -0.90 3.00 -6.53
CA ARG A 124 -0.63 1.58 -6.30
C ARG A 124 -0.15 1.36 -4.88
N TYR A 125 -0.64 0.27 -4.24
CA TYR A 125 -0.32 -0.02 -2.84
C TYR A 125 -0.29 -1.53 -2.51
N ASP A 126 -0.16 -2.40 -3.52
CA ASP A 126 -0.30 -3.84 -3.38
C ASP A 126 0.83 -4.51 -2.57
N ALA A 127 2.06 -3.99 -2.59
CA ALA A 127 3.21 -4.67 -2.00
C ALA A 127 3.18 -4.76 -0.45
N ALA A 128 2.54 -3.81 0.22
CA ALA A 128 2.39 -3.82 1.68
C ALA A 128 0.95 -4.08 2.14
N TRP A 129 0.04 -4.37 1.21
CA TRP A 129 -1.36 -4.57 1.55
C TRP A 129 -1.54 -5.70 2.56
N THR A 130 -2.26 -5.39 3.61
CA THR A 130 -2.72 -6.38 4.59
C THR A 130 -4.19 -6.12 4.88
N SER A 131 -5.03 -7.13 4.58
CA SER A 131 -6.45 -7.08 4.92
C SER A 131 -6.62 -7.08 6.43
N LEU A 132 -7.51 -6.23 6.92
CA LEU A 132 -7.87 -6.06 8.33
C LEU A 132 -9.39 -5.91 8.48
N ASP A 133 -10.14 -6.69 7.70
CA ASP A 133 -11.60 -6.58 7.60
C ASP A 133 -12.25 -6.66 8.98
N GLY A 134 -12.93 -5.58 9.36
CA GLY A 134 -13.68 -5.48 10.59
C GLY A 134 -12.86 -5.35 11.88
N VAL A 135 -11.54 -5.20 11.82
CA VAL A 135 -10.70 -4.98 13.02
C VAL A 135 -11.06 -3.68 13.72
N LEU A 136 -11.39 -2.63 12.97
CA LEU A 136 -11.90 -1.35 13.49
C LEU A 136 -13.13 -0.92 12.70
N ASP A 137 -14.11 -0.38 13.40
CA ASP A 137 -15.29 0.25 12.83
C ASP A 137 -15.17 1.78 12.74
N LYS A 138 -16.20 2.41 12.19
CA LYS A 138 -16.26 3.87 12.01
C LYS A 138 -16.13 4.65 13.32
N ALA A 139 -16.68 4.17 14.41
CA ALA A 139 -16.62 4.86 15.69
C ALA A 139 -15.20 4.80 16.25
N GLU A 140 -14.54 3.67 16.09
CA GLU A 140 -13.17 3.42 16.52
C GLU A 140 -12.13 4.18 15.67
N ILE A 141 -12.35 4.31 14.33
CA ILE A 141 -11.43 5.04 13.43
C ILE A 141 -11.57 6.57 13.55
N ARG A 142 -12.78 7.06 13.78
CA ARG A 142 -13.10 8.49 13.78
C ARG A 142 -12.17 9.37 14.66
N PRO A 143 -11.75 8.97 15.86
CA PRO A 143 -10.85 9.76 16.70
C PRO A 143 -9.49 10.06 16.04
N PHE A 144 -9.04 9.21 15.11
CA PHE A 144 -7.73 9.35 14.47
C PHE A 144 -7.78 10.22 13.21
N ILE A 145 -8.96 10.63 12.74
CA ILE A 145 -9.11 11.51 11.57
C ILE A 145 -8.89 12.95 12.01
N LYS A 146 -7.86 13.62 11.48
CA LYS A 146 -7.53 15.01 11.89
C LYS A 146 -8.60 16.04 11.56
N ALA A 147 -9.37 15.84 10.49
CA ALA A 147 -10.49 16.70 10.09
C ALA A 147 -11.82 15.95 10.19
N GLN A 148 -12.31 15.73 11.39
CA GLN A 148 -13.48 14.88 11.68
C GLN A 148 -14.78 15.29 10.98
N GLY A 149 -14.97 16.57 10.68
CA GLY A 149 -16.15 17.09 9.94
C GLY A 149 -16.05 16.98 8.42
N SER A 150 -14.96 16.47 7.89
CA SER A 150 -14.73 16.36 6.45
C SER A 150 -15.37 15.09 5.87
N PHE A 151 -16.09 15.26 4.74
CA PHE A 151 -16.64 14.15 3.94
C PHE A 151 -15.73 13.77 2.75
N ASN A 152 -14.47 14.15 2.79
CA ASN A 152 -13.53 13.88 1.73
C ASN A 152 -13.18 12.39 1.64
N SER A 153 -12.93 11.90 0.43
CA SER A 153 -12.49 10.51 0.24
C SER A 153 -11.05 10.28 0.70
N ILE A 154 -10.20 11.33 0.64
CA ILE A 154 -8.80 11.30 1.11
C ILE A 154 -8.72 12.18 2.36
N ARG A 155 -8.46 11.59 3.53
CA ARG A 155 -8.40 12.28 4.83
C ARG A 155 -7.08 12.01 5.52
N GLU A 156 -6.57 13.04 6.18
CA GLU A 156 -5.36 12.90 6.97
C GLU A 156 -5.64 12.11 8.26
N LEU A 157 -4.78 11.13 8.54
CA LEU A 157 -4.89 10.21 9.67
C LEU A 157 -3.76 10.47 10.67
N ASP A 158 -4.07 10.45 11.96
CA ASP A 158 -3.06 10.34 13.01
C ASP A 158 -2.51 8.92 13.05
N TRP A 159 -1.42 8.70 12.32
CA TRP A 159 -0.86 7.36 12.16
C TRP A 159 -0.39 6.77 13.48
N HIS A 160 0.21 7.55 14.36
CA HIS A 160 0.77 7.03 15.61
C HIS A 160 -0.34 6.49 16.53
N ALA A 161 -1.39 7.27 16.75
CA ALA A 161 -2.53 6.83 17.57
C ALA A 161 -3.29 5.67 16.91
N PHE A 162 -3.42 5.69 15.57
CA PHE A 162 -4.06 4.62 14.81
C PHE A 162 -3.28 3.30 14.88
N GLN A 163 -1.94 3.33 14.78
CA GLN A 163 -1.10 2.15 14.96
C GLN A 163 -1.30 1.49 16.32
N GLN A 164 -1.38 2.29 17.39
CA GLN A 164 -1.59 1.77 18.72
C GLN A 164 -2.93 1.04 18.82
N ALA A 165 -4.00 1.62 18.30
CA ALA A 165 -5.31 0.98 18.28
C ALA A 165 -5.31 -0.34 17.49
N LEU A 166 -4.59 -0.40 16.37
CA LEU A 166 -4.42 -1.63 15.60
C LEU A 166 -3.60 -2.68 16.37
N ALA A 167 -2.55 -2.26 17.06
CA ALA A 167 -1.73 -3.16 17.88
C ALA A 167 -2.54 -3.77 19.02
N ASP A 168 -3.38 -2.98 19.68
CA ASP A 168 -4.28 -3.42 20.76
C ASP A 168 -5.32 -4.45 20.27
N LYS A 169 -5.63 -4.43 18.99
CA LYS A 169 -6.50 -5.41 18.30
C LYS A 169 -5.75 -6.59 17.70
N GLY A 170 -4.45 -6.73 17.98
CA GLY A 170 -3.64 -7.86 17.52
C GLY A 170 -3.10 -7.72 16.07
N ALA A 171 -3.24 -6.56 15.43
CA ALA A 171 -2.78 -6.32 14.06
C ALA A 171 -1.28 -5.92 13.95
N GLY A 172 -0.45 -6.28 14.94
CA GLY A 172 0.97 -5.88 15.01
C GLY A 172 1.77 -6.24 13.76
N ARG A 173 1.58 -7.44 13.20
CA ARG A 173 2.26 -7.88 11.96
C ARG A 173 1.94 -7.02 10.74
N ALA A 174 0.69 -6.56 10.63
CA ALA A 174 0.28 -5.66 9.54
C ALA A 174 0.99 -4.31 9.65
N ILE A 175 1.10 -3.78 10.86
CA ILE A 175 1.82 -2.53 11.15
C ILE A 175 3.30 -2.67 10.81
N GLU A 176 3.95 -3.74 11.24
CA GLU A 176 5.36 -4.01 10.94
C GLU A 176 5.64 -4.06 9.44
N ARG A 177 4.74 -4.67 8.65
CA ARG A 177 4.83 -4.72 7.19
C ARG A 177 4.76 -3.33 6.56
N VAL A 178 3.87 -2.49 7.04
CA VAL A 178 3.77 -1.09 6.59
C VAL A 178 5.03 -0.32 6.97
N ILE A 179 5.47 -0.41 8.25
CA ILE A 179 6.67 0.28 8.74
C ILE A 179 7.92 -0.14 7.97
N ALA A 180 8.07 -1.43 7.66
CA ALA A 180 9.20 -1.93 6.88
C ALA A 180 9.32 -1.31 5.48
N ARG A 181 8.21 -0.83 4.92
CA ARG A 181 8.15 -0.19 3.60
C ARG A 181 8.06 1.33 3.62
N VAL A 182 7.80 1.91 4.78
CA VAL A 182 7.83 3.38 4.93
C VAL A 182 9.26 3.82 5.19
N PRO A 183 9.89 4.58 4.30
CA PRO A 183 11.21 5.11 4.57
C PRO A 183 11.11 6.08 5.75
N ASP A 184 11.64 5.65 6.89
CA ASP A 184 11.97 6.47 8.04
C ASP A 184 10.82 7.25 8.70
N LEU A 185 9.94 6.54 9.40
CA LEU A 185 8.99 7.15 10.34
C LEU A 185 9.62 7.47 11.72
N SER A 186 10.83 7.00 12.00
CA SER A 186 11.41 6.98 13.35
C SER A 186 12.78 7.63 13.51
N TRP A 187 13.37 8.21 12.47
CA TRP A 187 14.72 8.77 12.58
C TRP A 187 14.80 10.25 12.23
N PRO A 188 15.36 11.11 13.11
CA PRO A 188 15.69 12.49 12.74
C PRO A 188 16.88 12.46 11.77
N THR A 189 16.64 12.73 10.51
CA THR A 189 17.71 12.87 9.52
C THR A 189 18.46 14.15 9.76
N ALA A 190 19.68 13.99 10.28
CA ALA A 190 20.71 15.01 10.13
C ALA A 190 21.03 15.17 8.64
N ASN A 191 20.84 16.40 8.15
CA ASN A 191 21.41 16.98 6.94
C ASN A 191 21.54 16.11 5.69
N ASN A 192 20.54 16.19 4.79
CA ASN A 192 20.74 15.88 3.39
C ASN A 192 20.31 17.08 2.52
N PRO A 193 21.20 17.60 1.64
CA PRO A 193 20.87 18.71 0.75
C PRO A 193 19.80 18.30 -0.27
N ARG A 194 18.80 19.15 -0.42
CA ARG A 194 17.78 19.08 -1.45
C ARG A 194 18.43 19.22 -2.81
N ILE A 195 18.21 18.27 -3.71
CA ILE A 195 18.46 18.47 -5.13
C ILE A 195 17.16 18.97 -5.73
N GLU A 196 17.12 20.22 -6.11
CA GLU A 196 16.04 20.80 -6.90
C GLU A 196 16.18 20.34 -8.35
N LEU A 197 15.18 19.62 -8.83
CA LEU A 197 15.01 19.39 -10.26
C LEU A 197 13.96 20.39 -10.76
N VAL A 198 14.45 21.38 -11.50
CA VAL A 198 13.61 22.37 -12.16
C VAL A 198 13.20 21.82 -13.51
N HIS A 199 11.94 21.42 -13.65
CA HIS A 199 11.15 21.48 -14.88
C HIS A 199 9.68 21.18 -14.55
N GLY A 200 8.85 22.15 -14.64
CA GLY A 200 7.48 22.35 -15.10
C GLY A 200 6.37 21.37 -14.71
N PHE A 201 6.52 20.52 -13.70
CA PHE A 201 5.44 19.78 -13.03
C PHE A 201 5.64 19.88 -11.53
N ASP A 202 4.55 20.04 -10.77
CA ASP A 202 4.59 20.23 -9.34
C ASP A 202 5.54 19.27 -8.65
N GLN A 203 6.43 19.82 -7.83
CA GLN A 203 7.49 19.10 -7.13
C GLN A 203 6.90 18.12 -6.10
N SER A 204 6.58 16.91 -6.51
CA SER A 204 6.59 15.80 -5.60
C SER A 204 8.04 15.37 -5.43
N ILE A 205 8.62 15.65 -4.25
CA ILE A 205 9.94 15.14 -3.89
C ILE A 205 9.81 13.63 -3.75
N VAL A 206 10.02 12.90 -4.84
CA VAL A 206 10.22 11.46 -4.80
C VAL A 206 11.55 11.25 -4.06
N ARG A 207 11.48 11.00 -2.76
CA ARG A 207 12.61 10.43 -2.02
C ARG A 207 12.78 9.00 -2.49
N VAL A 208 13.45 8.82 -3.61
CA VAL A 208 14.02 7.53 -3.97
C VAL A 208 14.89 7.10 -2.80
N ARG A 209 14.59 5.94 -2.21
CA ARG A 209 15.44 5.32 -1.18
C ARG A 209 16.85 5.18 -1.74
N ARG A 210 17.77 6.08 -1.41
CA ARG A 210 19.17 5.99 -1.86
C ARG A 210 19.79 4.64 -1.46
N GLY A 211 19.45 4.12 -0.28
CA GLY A 211 19.88 2.80 0.17
C GLY A 211 19.24 1.62 -0.57
N GLN A 212 17.96 1.70 -0.97
CA GLN A 212 17.28 0.59 -1.63
C GLN A 212 17.76 0.37 -3.06
N ARG A 213 18.08 1.45 -3.78
CA ARG A 213 18.68 1.36 -5.11
C ARG A 213 20.06 0.72 -5.02
N GLN A 214 20.93 1.18 -4.10
CA GLN A 214 22.24 0.59 -3.90
C GLN A 214 22.15 -0.86 -3.44
N PHE A 215 21.28 -1.17 -2.50
CA PHE A 215 21.01 -2.54 -2.06
C PHE A 215 20.58 -3.43 -3.22
N ARG A 216 19.60 -2.98 -4.04
CA ARG A 216 19.18 -3.71 -5.23
C ARG A 216 20.32 -3.89 -6.24
N GLU A 217 21.11 -2.86 -6.48
CA GLU A 217 22.27 -2.90 -7.38
C GLU A 217 23.33 -3.91 -6.87
N GLN A 218 23.58 -3.95 -5.56
CA GLN A 218 24.51 -4.90 -4.92
C GLN A 218 23.99 -6.35 -5.05
N ILE A 219 22.74 -6.62 -4.71
CA ILE A 219 22.16 -7.95 -4.81
C ILE A 219 22.11 -8.39 -6.28
N LEU A 220 21.73 -7.50 -7.19
CA LEU A 220 21.70 -7.79 -8.62
C LEU A 220 23.11 -8.09 -9.19
N ALA A 221 24.13 -7.35 -8.75
CA ALA A 221 25.51 -7.61 -9.13
C ALA A 221 26.02 -8.96 -8.63
N ALA A 222 25.57 -9.39 -7.44
CA ALA A 222 25.99 -10.66 -6.84
C ALA A 222 25.24 -11.88 -7.39
N GLN A 223 23.94 -11.75 -7.70
CA GLN A 223 23.06 -12.89 -8.05
C GLN A 223 22.57 -12.84 -9.52
N GLY A 224 22.83 -11.74 -10.23
CA GLY A 224 22.35 -11.55 -11.60
C GLY A 224 20.83 -11.47 -11.71
N ASN A 225 20.32 -11.69 -12.91
CA ASN A 225 18.88 -11.70 -13.19
C ASN A 225 18.26 -13.08 -12.83
N ASN A 226 18.48 -13.54 -11.61
CA ASN A 226 17.98 -14.81 -11.11
C ASN A 226 17.14 -14.61 -9.85
N CYS A 227 15.91 -15.12 -9.85
CA CYS A 227 15.13 -15.30 -8.63
C CYS A 227 15.70 -16.48 -7.85
N ALA A 228 15.97 -16.32 -6.56
CA ALA A 228 16.53 -17.36 -5.72
C ALA A 228 15.67 -18.63 -5.64
N PHE A 229 14.37 -18.54 -5.89
CA PHE A 229 13.41 -19.65 -5.86
C PHE A 229 13.09 -20.23 -7.23
N THR A 230 13.07 -19.44 -8.29
CA THR A 230 12.55 -19.84 -9.60
C THR A 230 13.57 -19.73 -10.74
N GLY A 231 14.81 -19.30 -10.45
CA GLY A 231 15.85 -19.15 -11.46
C GLY A 231 15.70 -17.89 -12.32
N ALA A 232 16.18 -17.94 -13.56
CA ALA A 232 16.26 -16.81 -14.45
C ALA A 232 14.92 -16.11 -14.67
N ALA A 233 14.91 -14.78 -14.53
CA ALA A 233 13.72 -13.97 -14.72
C ALA A 233 14.10 -12.57 -15.26
N PRO A 234 13.20 -11.90 -16.03
CA PRO A 234 13.46 -10.54 -16.49
C PRO A 234 13.70 -9.57 -15.34
N ALA A 235 14.67 -8.67 -15.48
CA ALA A 235 15.03 -7.70 -14.44
C ALA A 235 13.84 -6.84 -13.93
N ARG A 236 12.82 -6.63 -14.76
CA ARG A 236 11.62 -5.83 -14.42
C ARG A 236 10.71 -6.50 -13.38
N VAL A 237 10.75 -7.83 -13.26
CA VAL A 237 9.94 -8.57 -12.30
C VAL A 237 10.73 -9.00 -11.07
N LEU A 238 12.00 -8.60 -10.98
CA LEU A 238 12.89 -8.93 -9.88
C LEU A 238 12.99 -7.78 -8.88
N GLU A 239 12.92 -8.13 -7.61
CA GLU A 239 13.10 -7.23 -6.46
C GLU A 239 14.19 -7.80 -5.53
N ALA A 240 14.89 -6.90 -4.84
CA ALA A 240 15.81 -7.30 -3.78
C ALA A 240 15.01 -7.43 -2.48
N GLY A 241 14.68 -8.66 -2.10
CA GLY A 241 14.04 -8.99 -0.83
C GLY A 241 15.04 -8.98 0.31
N HIS A 242 14.73 -8.31 1.42
CA HIS A 242 15.53 -8.37 2.63
C HIS A 242 15.24 -9.66 3.38
N LEU A 243 16.29 -10.35 3.80
CA LEU A 243 16.18 -11.56 4.64
C LEU A 243 16.05 -11.23 6.13
N TYR A 244 16.16 -9.98 6.51
CA TYR A 244 16.05 -9.49 7.88
C TYR A 244 15.05 -8.36 7.97
N ARG A 245 14.45 -8.18 9.12
CA ARG A 245 13.55 -7.05 9.40
C ARG A 245 14.36 -5.76 9.47
N TYR A 246 14.42 -5.03 8.37
CA TYR A 246 15.12 -3.74 8.28
C TYR A 246 14.72 -2.76 9.38
N ALA A 247 13.45 -2.80 9.81
CA ALA A 247 12.92 -1.96 10.88
C ALA A 247 13.61 -2.18 12.24
N GLN A 248 14.17 -3.36 12.47
CA GLN A 248 14.84 -3.70 13.75
C GLN A 248 16.32 -3.33 13.75
N LEU A 249 16.98 -3.30 12.61
CA LEU A 249 18.43 -3.19 12.53
C LEU A 249 18.94 -1.86 12.01
N GLY A 250 18.12 -1.08 11.30
CA GLY A 250 18.47 0.27 10.81
C GLY A 250 19.69 0.34 9.89
N LYS A 251 20.22 -0.80 9.44
CA LYS A 251 21.42 -0.91 8.59
C LYS A 251 21.16 -1.82 7.40
N HIS A 252 21.71 -1.46 6.24
CA HIS A 252 21.80 -2.38 5.12
C HIS A 252 23.05 -3.26 5.29
N TYR A 253 22.85 -4.55 5.28
CA TYR A 253 23.96 -5.52 5.22
C TYR A 253 24.23 -5.82 3.76
N GLU A 254 25.51 -5.84 3.39
CA GLU A 254 25.96 -6.00 2.00
C GLU A 254 25.40 -7.29 1.35
N HIS A 255 25.17 -8.30 2.15
CA HIS A 255 24.65 -9.61 1.69
C HIS A 255 23.31 -9.99 2.35
N GLY A 256 22.60 -9.04 2.92
CA GLY A 256 21.37 -9.30 3.69
C GLY A 256 20.10 -9.45 2.84
N GLY A 257 20.21 -9.88 1.59
CA GLY A 257 19.05 -10.04 0.72
C GLY A 257 19.18 -11.11 -0.35
N LEU A 258 18.05 -11.43 -0.95
CA LEU A 258 17.94 -12.30 -2.12
C LEU A 258 17.25 -11.56 -3.26
N MET A 259 17.66 -11.87 -4.50
CA MET A 259 16.92 -11.45 -5.68
C MET A 259 15.71 -12.36 -5.84
N LEU A 260 14.53 -11.81 -5.78
CA LEU A 260 13.26 -12.53 -5.80
C LEU A 260 12.35 -11.98 -6.90
N ARG A 261 11.60 -12.85 -7.54
CA ARG A 261 10.47 -12.44 -8.36
C ARG A 261 9.41 -11.81 -7.45
N ARG A 262 8.71 -10.79 -7.92
CA ARG A 262 7.80 -9.97 -7.11
C ARG A 262 6.72 -10.78 -6.38
N ASP A 263 6.10 -11.75 -7.05
CA ASP A 263 5.13 -12.65 -6.46
C ASP A 263 5.78 -13.60 -5.42
N ILE A 264 6.95 -14.13 -5.71
CA ILE A 264 7.75 -14.96 -4.78
C ILE A 264 8.16 -14.14 -3.55
N HIS A 265 8.58 -12.90 -3.73
CA HIS A 265 8.94 -11.99 -2.63
C HIS A 265 7.76 -11.80 -1.68
N ARG A 266 6.57 -11.59 -2.25
CA ARG A 266 5.36 -11.45 -1.44
C ARG A 266 5.05 -12.72 -0.64
N LEU A 267 5.06 -13.87 -1.30
CA LEU A 267 4.79 -15.16 -0.64
C LEU A 267 5.85 -15.51 0.43
N PHE A 268 7.10 -15.11 0.20
CA PHE A 268 8.18 -15.25 1.17
C PHE A 268 7.97 -14.36 2.40
N ASP A 269 7.68 -13.07 2.20
CA ASP A 269 7.37 -12.12 3.28
C ASP A 269 6.17 -12.58 4.13
N ASP A 270 5.20 -13.26 3.51
CA ASP A 270 3.99 -13.77 4.18
C ASP A 270 4.23 -15.15 4.84
N GLY A 271 5.43 -15.71 4.69
CA GLY A 271 5.76 -17.05 5.20
C GLY A 271 5.11 -18.19 4.45
N LEU A 272 4.42 -17.93 3.33
CA LEU A 272 3.83 -18.98 2.47
C LEU A 272 4.89 -19.74 1.67
N LEU A 273 6.05 -19.12 1.46
CA LEU A 273 7.28 -19.75 0.98
C LEU A 273 8.38 -19.57 2.02
N ALA A 274 9.16 -20.62 2.23
CA ALA A 274 10.35 -20.58 3.08
C ALA A 274 11.47 -21.40 2.42
N ALA A 275 12.66 -21.35 2.97
CA ALA A 275 13.74 -22.25 2.60
C ALA A 275 14.36 -22.86 3.85
N THR A 276 14.69 -24.16 3.81
CA THR A 276 15.36 -24.81 4.93
C THR A 276 16.70 -24.13 5.19
N PRO A 277 17.07 -23.91 6.46
CA PRO A 277 18.34 -23.25 6.81
C PRO A 277 19.55 -24.19 6.69
N THR A 278 19.31 -25.46 6.33
CA THR A 278 20.34 -26.51 6.19
C THR A 278 20.45 -26.96 4.76
N LEU A 279 21.66 -27.35 4.34
CA LEU A 279 21.90 -27.90 3.01
C LEU A 279 21.02 -29.14 2.74
N PRO A 280 20.45 -29.26 1.57
CA PRO A 280 20.69 -28.46 0.35
C PRO A 280 19.83 -27.20 0.18
N TYR A 281 19.31 -26.59 1.24
CA TYR A 281 18.44 -25.39 1.22
C TYR A 281 17.20 -25.59 0.35
N LEU A 282 16.33 -26.49 0.77
CA LEU A 282 15.12 -26.84 0.04
C LEU A 282 14.01 -25.80 0.25
N ILE A 283 13.29 -25.52 -0.80
CA ILE A 283 12.10 -24.68 -0.76
C ILE A 283 10.97 -25.42 -0.07
N ASP A 284 10.36 -24.77 0.91
CA ASP A 284 9.16 -25.25 1.57
C ASP A 284 7.99 -24.35 1.20
N VAL A 285 6.90 -24.98 0.76
CA VAL A 285 5.67 -24.32 0.33
C VAL A 285 4.58 -24.63 1.33
N ALA A 286 3.93 -23.59 1.87
CA ALA A 286 2.84 -23.75 2.82
C ALA A 286 1.65 -24.50 2.17
N PRO A 287 0.87 -25.29 2.95
CA PRO A 287 -0.31 -26.00 2.47
C PRO A 287 -1.35 -25.12 1.79
N ASP A 288 -1.46 -23.83 2.20
CA ASP A 288 -2.34 -22.83 1.60
C ASP A 288 -2.09 -22.59 0.10
N LEU A 289 -0.93 -23.00 -0.39
CA LEU A 289 -0.58 -22.88 -1.81
C LEU A 289 -0.76 -24.21 -2.58
N ALA A 290 -1.36 -25.24 -1.99
CA ALA A 290 -1.53 -26.55 -2.63
C ALA A 290 -2.33 -26.49 -3.94
N ASP A 291 -3.34 -25.61 -3.99
CA ASP A 291 -4.20 -25.41 -5.17
C ASP A 291 -3.58 -24.54 -6.27
N TYR A 292 -2.34 -24.08 -6.06
CA TYR A 292 -1.61 -23.23 -7.01
C TYR A 292 -0.38 -23.96 -7.58
N PRO A 293 -0.54 -24.75 -8.66
CA PRO A 293 0.53 -25.62 -9.18
C PRO A 293 1.84 -24.89 -9.50
N GLN A 294 1.76 -23.60 -9.91
CA GLN A 294 2.93 -22.78 -10.23
C GLN A 294 3.83 -22.51 -9.01
N TYR A 295 3.28 -22.58 -7.79
CA TYR A 295 4.04 -22.44 -6.55
C TYR A 295 4.28 -23.79 -5.88
N HIS A 296 3.27 -24.66 -5.85
CA HIS A 296 3.37 -25.98 -5.22
C HIS A 296 4.52 -26.83 -5.79
N ARG A 297 4.78 -26.76 -7.10
CA ARG A 297 5.90 -27.47 -7.76
C ARG A 297 7.29 -27.05 -7.26
N LEU A 298 7.39 -25.94 -6.53
CA LEU A 298 8.67 -25.50 -5.94
C LEU A 298 9.00 -26.25 -4.66
N HIS A 299 8.02 -26.93 -4.05
CA HIS A 299 8.22 -27.66 -2.79
C HIS A 299 9.24 -28.79 -2.95
N GLY A 300 10.25 -28.79 -2.08
CA GLY A 300 11.34 -29.77 -2.13
C GLY A 300 12.45 -29.48 -3.16
N GLU A 301 12.26 -28.45 -4.02
CA GLU A 301 13.33 -28.07 -4.94
C GLU A 301 14.39 -27.22 -4.21
N PRO A 302 15.67 -27.30 -4.62
CA PRO A 302 16.73 -26.51 -4.03
C PRO A 302 16.62 -25.04 -4.47
N LEU A 303 17.12 -24.12 -3.63
CA LEU A 303 17.28 -22.71 -4.04
C LEU A 303 18.21 -22.59 -5.26
N MET A 304 17.85 -21.71 -6.19
CA MET A 304 18.56 -21.45 -7.45
C MET A 304 19.71 -20.42 -7.29
N THR A 305 20.14 -20.18 -6.06
CA THR A 305 21.25 -19.26 -5.75
C THR A 305 22.15 -19.86 -4.67
N GLN A 306 23.43 -19.50 -4.73
CA GLN A 306 24.35 -19.84 -3.66
C GLN A 306 24.18 -18.85 -2.50
N LEU A 307 24.05 -19.38 -1.30
CA LEU A 307 23.91 -18.59 -0.09
C LEU A 307 25.27 -18.35 0.58
N ARG A 308 25.42 -17.18 1.16
CA ARG A 308 26.51 -16.86 2.10
C ARG A 308 26.10 -17.18 3.53
N ALA A 309 27.07 -17.34 4.43
CA ALA A 309 26.81 -17.69 5.82
C ALA A 309 25.80 -16.74 6.50
N GLU A 310 25.94 -15.44 6.26
CA GLU A 310 25.03 -14.43 6.83
C GLU A 310 23.60 -14.58 6.29
N GLN A 311 23.44 -14.99 5.04
CA GLN A 311 22.10 -15.24 4.47
C GLN A 311 21.45 -16.47 5.09
N VAL A 312 22.24 -17.51 5.37
CA VAL A 312 21.74 -18.72 6.05
C VAL A 312 21.21 -18.40 7.44
N GLU A 313 21.92 -17.59 8.23
CA GLU A 313 21.44 -17.15 9.55
C GLU A 313 20.09 -16.42 9.47
N TRP A 314 19.87 -15.62 8.43
CA TRP A 314 18.61 -14.92 8.24
C TRP A 314 17.49 -15.83 7.74
N LEU A 315 17.80 -16.81 6.91
CA LEU A 315 16.84 -17.83 6.50
C LEU A 315 16.43 -18.73 7.68
N ASP A 316 17.35 -19.03 8.58
CA ASP A 316 17.05 -19.76 9.81
C ASP A 316 16.05 -18.98 10.68
N LYS A 317 16.26 -17.70 10.88
CA LYS A 317 15.31 -16.84 11.60
C LYS A 317 13.93 -16.79 10.92
N HIS A 318 13.90 -16.66 9.60
CA HIS A 318 12.66 -16.70 8.83
C HIS A 318 11.96 -18.06 8.96
N TRP A 319 12.72 -19.14 8.92
CA TRP A 319 12.20 -20.50 9.13
C TRP A 319 11.56 -20.64 10.50
N CYS A 320 12.29 -20.32 11.57
CA CYS A 320 11.79 -20.39 12.95
C CYS A 320 10.52 -19.55 13.13
N GLU A 321 10.47 -18.37 12.52
CA GLU A 321 9.29 -17.51 12.61
C GLU A 321 8.04 -18.10 11.95
N HIS A 322 8.19 -18.80 10.82
CA HIS A 322 7.05 -19.20 10.00
C HIS A 322 6.78 -20.72 10.02
N ARG A 323 7.67 -21.54 10.61
CA ARG A 323 7.53 -23.00 10.66
C ARG A 323 7.52 -23.56 12.08
N ASP A 324 8.38 -23.07 12.97
CA ASP A 324 8.52 -23.63 14.33
C ASP A 324 7.38 -23.20 15.27
N ASN A 325 6.83 -22.00 15.07
CA ASN A 325 5.69 -21.52 15.87
C ASN A 325 4.36 -22.26 15.61
N GLY A 326 4.31 -23.16 14.61
CA GLY A 326 3.15 -24.00 14.31
C GLY A 326 3.10 -25.30 15.12
N GLN A 327 4.17 -25.71 15.80
CA GLN A 327 4.19 -26.98 16.55
C GLN A 327 3.71 -26.87 18.02
N GLU A 328 3.61 -25.68 18.57
CA GLU A 328 3.09 -25.47 19.94
C GLU A 328 1.57 -25.38 20.06
N ALA A 329 0.84 -25.28 18.94
CA ALA A 329 -0.64 -25.18 18.95
C ALA A 329 -1.37 -26.53 18.93
N HIS A 330 -0.62 -27.68 18.92
CA HIS A 330 -1.20 -29.03 18.91
C HIS A 330 -0.61 -29.97 19.99
N ARG A 331 -0.24 -29.41 21.14
CA ARG A 331 0.03 -30.24 22.34
C ARG A 331 -0.91 -29.90 23.48
#